data_49b9ebcab2b9b6059a1f277d32c4d106
#
_entry.id   49b9ebcab2b9b6059a1f277d32c4d106
#
_cell.length_a   1.000
_cell.length_b   1.000
_cell.length_c   1.000
_cell.angle_alpha   90.00
_cell.angle_beta   90.00
_cell.angle_gamma   90.00
#
_symmetry.space_group_name_H-M   'P 1'
#
loop_
_entity.id
_entity.type
_entity.pdbx_description
1 polymer ?
#
loop_
_entity_poly.entity_id
_entity_poly.type
_entity_poly.pdbx_seq_one_letter_code
_entity_poly.pdbx_strand_id
1 'polypeptide(L)'
;MEMKKRVLYSTLGLIILFYIYICWLMLGYAIPQDLMRENFEISGKEFQEQGEYPEHRGGGWDNYTDSFFINSVMTRYSDSTFVNAIANAYTNASVYGDSSSHFEALYNGQFDNGEIDFYSRYWAGSKTLFAFLLIFMPLSGIRVFLLAVTLALLIVACFCIFRTNGIISALVFAGLFELKIMLYSSMCLAFSPDILLTLIGFILVYGAYVKKDAKPLLVGFFLIGSFSAYWGYWAYPVITIGLPLIYMVTIDNRYALGYRLRDYLSISVCWAVGLASTILVKIVLAGLVMGIDDGADKLLLRMGNEYSYGYRFVVLRSFIADEIKTSYILPVVVAGLVLCLIAILLNKKYIVNVVPYVMLALYPIVWAYLTSGHLGHYFDKTFMVVSYYAIFSFAIECIRDKIRTKNIT
;
A
#
# COMPACT_ATOMS: atom_id res chain seq x y z
N MET A 1 13.39 2.44 36.39
CA MET A 1 13.99 1.18 35.88
C MET A 1 13.15 0.55 34.76
N GLU A 2 11.83 0.44 34.84
CA GLU A 2 10.97 -0.12 33.79
C GLU A 2 11.00 0.64 32.45
N MET A 3 10.97 1.98 32.48
CA MET A 3 11.00 2.79 31.25
C MET A 3 12.31 2.58 30.46
N LYS A 4 13.46 2.53 31.14
CA LYS A 4 14.75 2.25 30.50
C LYS A 4 14.79 0.86 29.85
N LYS A 5 14.20 -0.16 30.50
CA LYS A 5 14.09 -1.52 29.92
C LYS A 5 13.19 -1.54 28.68
N ARG A 6 12.04 -0.84 28.72
CA ARG A 6 11.12 -0.74 27.58
C ARG A 6 11.79 -0.08 26.38
N VAL A 7 12.48 1.04 26.59
CA VAL A 7 13.23 1.72 25.52
C VAL A 7 14.29 0.79 24.95
N LEU A 8 15.07 0.11 25.80
CA LEU A 8 16.09 -0.84 25.36
C LEU A 8 15.51 -1.96 24.48
N TYR A 9 14.42 -2.60 24.92
CA TYR A 9 13.78 -3.68 24.16
C TYR A 9 13.18 -3.20 22.85
N SER A 10 12.58 -2.00 22.81
CA SER A 10 12.06 -1.42 21.57
C SER A 10 13.19 -1.10 20.59
N THR A 11 14.29 -0.52 21.05
CA THR A 11 15.46 -0.24 20.21
C THR A 11 16.07 -1.54 19.67
N LEU A 12 16.20 -2.56 20.52
CA LEU A 12 16.72 -3.87 20.09
C LEU A 12 15.81 -4.52 19.06
N GLY A 13 14.49 -4.43 19.25
CA GLY A 13 13.50 -4.93 18.30
C GLY A 13 13.60 -4.24 16.94
N LEU A 14 13.82 -2.93 16.90
CA LEU A 14 14.04 -2.18 15.66
C LEU A 14 15.33 -2.60 14.95
N ILE A 15 16.43 -2.75 15.69
CA ILE A 15 17.70 -3.21 15.12
C ILE A 15 17.54 -4.61 14.49
N ILE A 16 16.88 -5.52 15.20
CA ILE A 16 16.62 -6.87 14.69
C ILE A 16 15.73 -6.81 13.44
N LEU A 17 14.70 -5.98 13.42
CA LEU A 17 13.81 -5.83 12.26
C LEU A 17 14.58 -5.36 11.01
N PHE A 18 15.40 -4.31 11.14
CA PHE A 18 16.19 -3.81 10.01
C PHE A 18 17.29 -4.78 9.58
N TYR A 19 17.88 -5.50 10.52
CA TYR A 19 18.80 -6.58 10.19
C TYR A 19 18.13 -7.68 9.36
N ILE A 20 16.91 -8.10 9.73
CA ILE A 20 16.11 -9.06 8.96
C ILE A 20 15.84 -8.52 7.55
N TYR A 21 15.47 -7.23 7.41
CA TYR A 21 15.22 -6.59 6.12
C TYR A 21 16.44 -6.64 5.20
N ILE A 22 17.62 -6.32 5.72
CA ILE A 22 18.87 -6.37 4.97
C ILE A 22 19.20 -7.82 4.57
N CYS A 23 19.13 -8.76 5.52
CA CYS A 23 19.37 -10.18 5.23
C CYS A 23 18.42 -10.72 4.16
N TRP A 24 17.14 -10.33 4.20
CA TRP A 24 16.17 -10.73 3.19
C TRP A 24 16.56 -10.22 1.79
N LEU A 25 16.98 -8.97 1.65
CA LEU A 25 17.46 -8.43 0.38
C LEU A 25 18.74 -9.10 -0.09
N MET A 26 19.69 -9.34 0.83
CA MET A 26 20.93 -10.06 0.50
C MET A 26 20.66 -11.47 -0.04
N LEU A 27 19.64 -12.17 0.49
CA LEU A 27 19.22 -13.47 -0.03
C LEU A 27 18.75 -13.37 -1.49
N GLY A 28 18.00 -12.33 -1.86
CA GLY A 28 17.61 -12.11 -3.26
C GLY A 28 18.81 -11.94 -4.19
N TYR A 29 19.82 -11.20 -3.75
CA TYR A 29 21.04 -11.00 -4.52
C TYR A 29 22.02 -12.21 -4.49
N ALA A 30 21.85 -13.14 -3.55
CA ALA A 30 22.61 -14.38 -3.51
C ALA A 30 22.08 -15.44 -4.50
N ILE A 31 20.89 -15.27 -5.06
CA ILE A 31 20.36 -16.16 -6.08
C ILE A 31 21.19 -16.00 -7.37
N PRO A 32 21.72 -17.09 -7.93
CA PRO A 32 22.45 -17.05 -9.19
C PRO A 32 21.56 -16.54 -10.33
N GLN A 33 22.04 -15.58 -11.10
CA GLN A 33 21.27 -14.96 -12.21
C GLN A 33 20.88 -15.98 -13.27
N ASP A 34 21.73 -16.98 -13.54
CA ASP A 34 21.45 -18.01 -14.53
C ASP A 34 20.18 -18.79 -14.25
N LEU A 35 19.81 -18.97 -12.98
CA LEU A 35 18.57 -19.66 -12.60
C LEU A 35 17.32 -18.88 -12.98
N MET A 36 17.43 -17.56 -13.12
CA MET A 36 16.31 -16.67 -13.43
C MET A 36 16.29 -16.22 -14.90
N ARG A 37 17.40 -16.41 -15.64
CA ARG A 37 17.64 -15.82 -16.95
C ARG A 37 16.55 -16.10 -17.97
N GLU A 38 16.13 -17.35 -18.11
CA GLU A 38 15.10 -17.74 -19.07
C GLU A 38 13.77 -17.02 -18.82
N ASN A 39 13.26 -17.10 -17.58
CA ASN A 39 11.99 -16.43 -17.22
C ASN A 39 12.11 -14.91 -17.24
N PHE A 40 13.30 -14.38 -16.98
CA PHE A 40 13.57 -12.95 -17.07
C PHE A 40 13.50 -12.46 -18.53
N GLU A 41 14.09 -13.18 -19.49
CA GLU A 41 14.04 -12.86 -20.91
C GLU A 41 12.61 -12.98 -21.47
N ILE A 42 11.84 -13.97 -21.02
CA ILE A 42 10.41 -14.08 -21.33
C ILE A 42 9.64 -12.87 -20.78
N SER A 43 9.90 -12.48 -19.53
CA SER A 43 9.28 -11.30 -18.91
C SER A 43 9.61 -10.01 -19.65
N GLY A 44 10.83 -9.87 -20.15
CA GLY A 44 11.24 -8.74 -21.01
C GLY A 44 10.39 -8.64 -22.27
N LYS A 45 10.14 -9.76 -22.94
CA LYS A 45 9.26 -9.81 -24.12
C LYS A 45 7.79 -9.49 -23.77
N GLU A 46 7.29 -9.99 -22.63
CA GLU A 46 5.95 -9.65 -22.14
C GLU A 46 5.81 -8.13 -21.89
N PHE A 47 6.83 -7.48 -21.31
CA PHE A 47 6.85 -6.03 -21.17
C PHE A 47 6.85 -5.31 -22.51
N GLN A 48 7.66 -5.76 -23.47
CA GLN A 48 7.73 -5.18 -24.82
C GLN A 48 6.39 -5.25 -25.53
N GLU A 49 5.71 -6.40 -25.47
CA GLU A 49 4.40 -6.61 -26.12
C GLU A 49 3.29 -5.78 -25.47
N GLN A 50 3.33 -5.58 -24.17
CA GLN A 50 2.30 -4.87 -23.40
C GLN A 50 2.52 -3.35 -23.39
N GLY A 51 3.76 -2.88 -23.51
CA GLY A 51 4.12 -1.48 -23.32
C GLY A 51 4.15 -1.04 -21.85
N GLU A 52 4.52 0.22 -21.62
CA GLU A 52 4.70 0.78 -20.27
C GLU A 52 3.39 0.89 -19.48
N TYR A 53 2.32 1.31 -20.13
CA TYR A 53 1.01 1.57 -19.51
C TYR A 53 -0.10 0.93 -20.34
N PRO A 54 -0.21 -0.41 -20.38
CA PRO A 54 -1.23 -1.08 -21.16
C PRO A 54 -2.62 -0.73 -20.65
N GLU A 55 -3.47 -0.20 -21.52
CA GLU A 55 -4.86 0.08 -21.20
C GLU A 55 -5.66 -1.21 -21.03
N HIS A 56 -6.36 -1.35 -19.92
CA HIS A 56 -7.23 -2.47 -19.67
C HIS A 56 -8.46 -2.02 -18.88
N ARG A 57 -9.67 -2.10 -19.47
CA ARG A 57 -10.97 -1.75 -18.86
C ARG A 57 -11.02 -0.40 -18.13
N GLY A 58 -10.34 0.62 -18.63
CA GLY A 58 -10.33 1.97 -18.03
C GLY A 58 -9.37 2.16 -16.86
N GLY A 59 -8.51 1.18 -16.60
CA GLY A 59 -7.33 1.24 -15.74
C GLY A 59 -6.19 0.53 -16.44
N GLY A 60 -4.96 0.97 -16.24
CA GLY A 60 -3.78 0.35 -16.83
C GLY A 60 -2.95 -0.38 -15.77
N TRP A 61 -2.13 -1.33 -16.19
CA TRP A 61 -1.03 -1.83 -15.38
C TRP A 61 0.11 -0.83 -15.41
N ASP A 62 0.83 -0.71 -14.32
CA ASP A 62 2.03 0.11 -14.24
C ASP A 62 3.26 -0.73 -14.57
N ASN A 63 3.41 -1.11 -15.85
CA ASN A 63 4.57 -1.85 -16.29
C ASN A 63 5.85 -1.04 -16.17
N TYR A 64 5.76 0.29 -16.28
CA TYR A 64 6.89 1.18 -16.05
C TYR A 64 7.48 1.01 -14.64
N THR A 65 6.64 1.03 -13.61
CA THR A 65 7.10 0.80 -12.23
C THR A 65 7.46 -0.67 -11.97
N ASP A 66 6.68 -1.62 -12.49
CA ASP A 66 6.95 -3.06 -12.34
C ASP A 66 8.30 -3.45 -12.94
N SER A 67 8.70 -2.81 -14.03
CA SER A 67 9.98 -3.07 -14.70
C SER A 67 11.20 -2.77 -13.81
N PHE A 68 11.13 -1.78 -12.91
CA PHE A 68 12.19 -1.53 -11.94
C PHE A 68 12.44 -2.74 -11.02
N PHE A 69 11.37 -3.43 -10.59
CA PHE A 69 11.54 -4.63 -9.75
C PHE A 69 12.26 -5.73 -10.51
N ILE A 70 11.80 -6.05 -11.71
CA ILE A 70 12.37 -7.12 -12.54
C ILE A 70 13.79 -6.77 -12.97
N ASN A 71 14.04 -5.55 -13.41
CA ASN A 71 15.35 -5.06 -13.79
C ASN A 71 16.34 -5.13 -12.61
N SER A 72 15.96 -4.58 -11.46
CA SER A 72 16.82 -4.56 -10.26
C SER A 72 17.14 -5.95 -9.69
N VAL A 73 16.33 -6.97 -9.99
CA VAL A 73 16.63 -8.37 -9.62
C VAL A 73 17.88 -8.87 -10.37
N MET A 74 18.04 -8.49 -11.63
CA MET A 74 19.17 -8.91 -12.46
C MET A 74 20.37 -7.97 -12.39
N THR A 75 20.18 -6.69 -12.01
CA THR A 75 21.29 -5.74 -11.95
C THR A 75 22.21 -6.02 -10.75
N ARG A 76 23.51 -6.08 -10.98
CA ARG A 76 24.55 -6.19 -9.95
C ARG A 76 25.49 -5.00 -10.08
N TYR A 77 25.54 -4.17 -9.05
CA TYR A 77 26.43 -3.01 -8.96
C TYR A 77 27.79 -3.38 -8.36
N SER A 78 27.81 -4.38 -7.47
CA SER A 78 28.99 -4.77 -6.69
C SER A 78 29.02 -6.29 -6.50
N ASP A 79 30.18 -6.83 -6.22
CA ASP A 79 30.36 -8.23 -5.80
C ASP A 79 29.75 -8.49 -4.40
N SER A 80 29.52 -7.43 -3.63
CA SER A 80 28.92 -7.51 -2.30
C SER A 80 27.38 -7.53 -2.38
N THR A 81 26.77 -8.62 -1.92
CA THR A 81 25.30 -8.72 -1.79
C THR A 81 24.74 -7.67 -0.83
N PHE A 82 25.49 -7.26 0.19
CA PHE A 82 25.11 -6.20 1.11
C PHE A 82 25.02 -4.84 0.39
N VAL A 83 26.04 -4.49 -0.40
CA VAL A 83 26.05 -3.23 -1.15
C VAL A 83 24.92 -3.21 -2.17
N ASN A 84 24.70 -4.31 -2.90
CA ASN A 84 23.58 -4.43 -3.84
C ASN A 84 22.20 -4.29 -3.15
N ALA A 85 22.05 -4.86 -1.94
CA ALA A 85 20.82 -4.73 -1.15
C ALA A 85 20.52 -3.27 -0.76
N ILE A 86 21.58 -2.49 -0.49
CA ILE A 86 21.42 -1.06 -0.16
C ILE A 86 21.30 -0.20 -1.41
N ALA A 87 22.02 -0.48 -2.47
CA ALA A 87 22.03 0.30 -3.70
C ALA A 87 20.66 0.32 -4.39
N ASN A 88 19.96 -0.81 -4.43
CA ASN A 88 18.75 -0.97 -5.24
C ASN A 88 18.99 -0.46 -6.67
N ALA A 89 20.08 -0.93 -7.29
CA ALA A 89 20.50 -0.53 -8.62
C ALA A 89 19.60 -1.13 -9.70
N TYR A 90 19.52 -0.44 -10.82
CA TYR A 90 18.88 -0.90 -12.04
C TYR A 90 19.70 -0.49 -13.27
N THR A 91 19.53 -1.19 -14.38
CA THR A 91 20.25 -0.92 -15.62
C THR A 91 19.39 -0.11 -16.57
N ASN A 92 19.94 0.96 -17.12
CA ASN A 92 19.36 1.76 -18.19
C ASN A 92 19.93 1.30 -19.55
N ALA A 93 19.12 1.33 -20.59
CA ALA A 93 19.63 1.23 -21.96
C ALA A 93 20.46 2.49 -22.26
N SER A 94 21.56 2.31 -23.01
CA SER A 94 22.53 3.39 -23.31
C SER A 94 22.01 4.45 -24.30
N VAL A 95 20.72 4.58 -24.47
CA VAL A 95 20.10 5.53 -25.40
C VAL A 95 19.77 6.82 -24.67
N TYR A 96 20.37 7.89 -25.13
CA TYR A 96 20.27 9.25 -24.61
C TYR A 96 18.89 9.68 -24.11
N GLY A 97 18.79 9.94 -22.80
CA GLY A 97 17.85 10.94 -22.26
C GLY A 97 16.37 10.56 -22.17
N ASP A 98 15.97 9.31 -22.44
CA ASP A 98 14.59 8.90 -22.33
C ASP A 98 14.29 8.35 -20.92
N SER A 99 13.16 8.77 -20.36
CA SER A 99 12.70 8.33 -19.04
C SER A 99 12.36 6.84 -18.96
N SER A 100 12.23 6.16 -20.08
CA SER A 100 11.91 4.73 -20.23
C SER A 100 13.11 3.81 -20.45
N SER A 101 14.33 4.34 -20.34
CA SER A 101 15.55 3.59 -20.65
C SER A 101 15.74 2.30 -19.81
N HIS A 102 15.23 2.25 -18.57
CA HIS A 102 15.23 1.03 -17.75
C HIS A 102 14.24 -0.03 -18.26
N PHE A 103 13.12 0.40 -18.84
CA PHE A 103 12.13 -0.48 -19.45
C PHE A 103 12.68 -1.09 -20.74
N GLU A 104 13.35 -0.28 -21.57
CA GLU A 104 14.01 -0.74 -22.80
C GLU A 104 15.16 -1.71 -22.52
N ALA A 105 15.92 -1.49 -21.45
CA ALA A 105 17.00 -2.40 -21.06
C ALA A 105 16.52 -3.84 -20.82
N LEU A 106 15.27 -4.00 -20.33
CA LEU A 106 14.68 -5.31 -20.07
C LEU A 106 14.53 -6.16 -21.34
N TYR A 107 13.98 -5.60 -22.41
CA TYR A 107 13.70 -6.37 -23.62
C TYR A 107 14.84 -6.38 -24.64
N ASN A 108 15.75 -5.42 -24.56
CA ASN A 108 16.93 -5.39 -25.42
C ASN A 108 18.08 -6.29 -24.92
N GLY A 109 17.96 -6.86 -23.70
CA GLY A 109 18.97 -7.69 -23.10
C GLY A 109 20.28 -6.96 -22.77
N GLN A 110 20.23 -5.62 -22.61
CA GLN A 110 21.41 -4.76 -22.44
C GLN A 110 21.88 -4.68 -20.96
N PHE A 111 21.95 -5.81 -20.25
CA PHE A 111 22.36 -5.82 -18.84
C PHE A 111 23.88 -5.74 -18.65
N ASP A 112 24.66 -6.23 -19.61
CA ASP A 112 26.10 -6.27 -19.48
C ASP A 112 26.78 -4.95 -19.93
N ASN A 113 26.08 -4.10 -20.70
CA ASN A 113 26.62 -2.87 -21.29
C ASN A 113 25.79 -1.61 -21.01
N GLY A 114 24.75 -1.69 -20.20
CA GLY A 114 23.89 -0.57 -19.82
C GLY A 114 24.50 0.30 -18.73
N GLU A 115 24.07 1.55 -18.65
CA GLU A 115 24.41 2.43 -17.53
C GLU A 115 23.65 2.00 -16.29
N ILE A 116 24.35 1.92 -15.14
CA ILE A 116 23.75 1.60 -13.85
C ILE A 116 23.31 2.88 -13.17
N ASP A 117 22.03 2.94 -12.77
CA ASP A 117 21.47 3.99 -11.96
C ASP A 117 20.86 3.42 -10.67
N PHE A 118 20.49 4.29 -9.71
CA PHE A 118 20.13 3.89 -8.36
C PHE A 118 18.75 4.36 -7.97
N TYR A 119 17.96 3.42 -7.47
CA TYR A 119 16.66 3.70 -6.84
C TYR A 119 16.77 3.59 -5.32
N SER A 120 17.88 4.14 -4.79
CA SER A 120 18.38 3.93 -3.43
C SER A 120 17.44 4.38 -2.32
N ARG A 121 16.46 5.28 -2.60
CA ARG A 121 15.45 5.74 -1.63
C ARG A 121 14.45 4.67 -1.21
N TYR A 122 14.30 3.61 -2.01
CA TYR A 122 13.38 2.51 -1.72
C TYR A 122 14.12 1.24 -1.31
N TRP A 123 13.53 0.51 -0.37
CA TRP A 123 14.00 -0.82 -0.02
C TRP A 123 13.72 -1.84 -1.13
N ALA A 124 12.49 -1.77 -1.69
CA ALA A 124 11.98 -2.72 -2.67
C ALA A 124 12.13 -4.20 -2.21
N GLY A 125 11.77 -4.46 -0.94
CA GLY A 125 11.97 -5.78 -0.31
C GLY A 125 11.24 -6.93 -1.01
N SER A 126 10.16 -6.64 -1.74
CA SER A 126 9.42 -7.63 -2.54
C SER A 126 10.26 -8.20 -3.70
N LYS A 127 11.30 -7.51 -4.16
CA LYS A 127 12.15 -8.02 -5.26
C LYS A 127 12.84 -9.35 -4.93
N THR A 128 13.14 -9.63 -3.66
CA THR A 128 13.65 -10.94 -3.25
C THR A 128 12.64 -12.05 -3.51
N LEU A 129 11.35 -11.79 -3.24
CA LEU A 129 10.28 -12.72 -3.58
C LEU A 129 10.18 -12.89 -5.10
N PHE A 130 10.25 -11.80 -5.86
CA PHE A 130 10.20 -11.85 -7.32
C PHE A 130 11.41 -12.56 -7.92
N ALA A 131 12.61 -12.36 -7.37
CA ALA A 131 13.81 -13.12 -7.74
C ALA A 131 13.60 -14.64 -7.55
N PHE A 132 13.03 -15.02 -6.41
CA PHE A 132 12.70 -16.43 -6.15
C PHE A 132 11.64 -16.96 -7.12
N LEU A 133 10.58 -16.20 -7.39
CA LEU A 133 9.52 -16.62 -8.31
C LEU A 133 10.01 -16.70 -9.76
N LEU A 134 10.92 -15.83 -10.18
CA LEU A 134 11.53 -15.87 -11.52
C LEU A 134 12.34 -17.16 -11.80
N ILE A 135 12.72 -17.91 -10.78
CA ILE A 135 13.31 -19.23 -10.98
C ILE A 135 12.31 -20.18 -11.63
N PHE A 136 11.02 -20.02 -11.34
CA PHE A 136 9.98 -20.98 -11.70
C PHE A 136 9.00 -20.48 -12.76
N MET A 137 8.83 -19.16 -12.90
CA MET A 137 7.80 -18.58 -13.77
C MET A 137 8.15 -17.16 -14.24
N PRO A 138 7.72 -16.77 -15.46
CA PRO A 138 7.86 -15.39 -15.95
C PRO A 138 6.87 -14.43 -15.29
N LEU A 139 6.90 -13.16 -15.72
CA LEU A 139 6.07 -12.07 -15.17
C LEU A 139 4.58 -12.43 -15.12
N SER A 140 4.03 -12.97 -16.20
CA SER A 140 2.62 -13.41 -16.24
C SER A 140 2.29 -14.44 -15.17
N GLY A 141 3.18 -15.41 -14.93
CA GLY A 141 3.06 -16.39 -13.86
C GLY A 141 3.10 -15.74 -12.48
N ILE A 142 4.02 -14.81 -12.25
CA ILE A 142 4.11 -14.03 -10.98
C ILE A 142 2.83 -13.25 -10.74
N ARG A 143 2.26 -12.60 -11.76
CA ARG A 143 1.00 -11.86 -11.66
C ARG A 143 -0.18 -12.75 -11.30
N VAL A 144 -0.29 -13.93 -11.92
CA VAL A 144 -1.32 -14.92 -11.57
C VAL A 144 -1.14 -15.42 -10.14
N PHE A 145 0.09 -15.64 -9.70
CA PHE A 145 0.38 -16.01 -8.30
C PHE A 145 -0.06 -14.91 -7.33
N LEU A 146 0.28 -13.65 -7.58
CA LEU A 146 -0.13 -12.51 -6.75
C LEU A 146 -1.66 -12.38 -6.70
N LEU A 147 -2.34 -12.54 -7.84
CA LEU A 147 -3.80 -12.55 -7.90
C LEU A 147 -4.40 -13.68 -7.06
N ALA A 148 -3.87 -14.89 -7.16
CA ALA A 148 -4.35 -16.04 -6.38
C ALA A 148 -4.19 -15.82 -4.87
N VAL A 149 -3.03 -15.30 -4.44
CA VAL A 149 -2.80 -14.96 -3.02
C VAL A 149 -3.73 -13.86 -2.55
N THR A 150 -3.94 -12.81 -3.37
CA THR A 150 -4.87 -11.72 -3.06
C THR A 150 -6.30 -12.23 -2.92
N LEU A 151 -6.76 -13.09 -3.84
CA LEU A 151 -8.08 -13.71 -3.77
C LEU A 151 -8.26 -14.54 -2.51
N ALA A 152 -7.28 -15.35 -2.16
CA ALA A 152 -7.32 -16.16 -0.94
C ALA A 152 -7.45 -15.29 0.31
N LEU A 153 -6.64 -14.23 0.42
CA LEU A 153 -6.71 -13.30 1.55
C LEU A 153 -8.01 -12.48 1.54
N LEU A 154 -8.52 -12.10 0.38
CA LEU A 154 -9.80 -11.39 0.25
C LEU A 154 -10.97 -12.26 0.75
N ILE A 155 -10.99 -13.54 0.41
CA ILE A 155 -11.99 -14.48 0.93
C ILE A 155 -11.93 -14.54 2.46
N VAL A 156 -10.71 -14.62 3.05
CA VAL A 156 -10.54 -14.62 4.50
C VAL A 156 -11.01 -13.31 5.12
N ALA A 157 -10.64 -12.16 4.55
CA ALA A 157 -11.08 -10.84 5.02
C ALA A 157 -12.62 -10.70 4.95
N CYS A 158 -13.23 -11.10 3.82
CA CYS A 158 -14.68 -11.12 3.67
C CYS A 158 -15.35 -12.05 4.69
N PHE A 159 -14.77 -13.21 4.99
CA PHE A 159 -15.25 -14.11 6.03
C PHE A 159 -15.19 -13.42 7.42
N CYS A 160 -14.09 -12.74 7.75
CA CYS A 160 -13.98 -11.97 9.00
C CYS A 160 -15.07 -10.90 9.10
N ILE A 161 -15.32 -10.13 8.03
CA ILE A 161 -16.38 -9.12 7.96
C ILE A 161 -17.76 -9.77 8.06
N PHE A 162 -17.99 -10.87 7.36
CA PHE A 162 -19.26 -11.60 7.42
C PHE A 162 -19.57 -12.06 8.86
N ARG A 163 -18.60 -12.66 9.55
CA ARG A 163 -18.77 -13.13 10.93
C ARG A 163 -19.09 -12.03 11.93
N THR A 164 -18.59 -10.82 11.71
CA THR A 164 -18.78 -9.69 12.61
C THR A 164 -19.92 -8.78 12.18
N ASN A 165 -19.99 -8.42 10.90
CA ASN A 165 -20.87 -7.35 10.39
C ASN A 165 -21.98 -7.85 9.46
N GLY A 166 -21.96 -9.15 9.09
CA GLY A 166 -22.96 -9.78 8.24
C GLY A 166 -22.69 -9.66 6.75
N ILE A 167 -23.53 -10.33 5.96
CA ILE A 167 -23.30 -10.52 4.51
C ILE A 167 -23.28 -9.21 3.71
N ILE A 168 -24.14 -8.26 4.04
CA ILE A 168 -24.21 -6.97 3.31
C ILE A 168 -22.89 -6.21 3.42
N SER A 169 -22.29 -6.15 4.63
CA SER A 169 -21.01 -5.49 4.84
C SER A 169 -19.87 -6.18 4.09
N ALA A 170 -19.89 -7.53 4.05
CA ALA A 170 -18.90 -8.30 3.30
C ALA A 170 -19.03 -8.08 1.78
N LEU A 171 -20.24 -8.07 1.24
CA LEU A 171 -20.49 -7.82 -0.18
C LEU A 171 -20.12 -6.38 -0.60
N VAL A 172 -20.43 -5.38 0.24
CA VAL A 172 -20.03 -3.99 -0.02
C VAL A 172 -18.52 -3.85 0.00
N PHE A 173 -17.84 -4.47 0.96
CA PHE A 173 -16.37 -4.47 0.97
C PHE A 173 -15.79 -5.13 -0.28
N ALA A 174 -16.25 -6.35 -0.61
CA ALA A 174 -15.80 -7.07 -1.80
C ALA A 174 -16.04 -6.26 -3.09
N GLY A 175 -17.22 -5.66 -3.23
CA GLY A 175 -17.56 -4.84 -4.40
C GLY A 175 -16.70 -3.59 -4.53
N LEU A 176 -16.44 -2.86 -3.44
CA LEU A 176 -15.56 -1.69 -3.46
C LEU A 176 -14.10 -2.09 -3.72
N PHE A 177 -13.67 -3.22 -3.16
CA PHE A 177 -12.34 -3.75 -3.36
C PHE A 177 -12.12 -4.18 -4.82
N GLU A 178 -13.09 -4.89 -5.41
CA GLU A 178 -13.07 -5.29 -6.83
C GLU A 178 -13.01 -4.06 -7.75
N LEU A 179 -13.91 -3.09 -7.54
CA LEU A 179 -14.04 -1.92 -8.40
C LEU A 179 -12.79 -1.03 -8.41
N LYS A 180 -12.03 -0.98 -7.33
CA LYS A 180 -10.91 -0.04 -7.19
C LYS A 180 -9.54 -0.69 -7.10
N ILE A 181 -9.43 -1.92 -6.63
CA ILE A 181 -8.14 -2.50 -6.26
C ILE A 181 -7.83 -3.77 -7.05
N MET A 182 -8.81 -4.69 -7.17
CA MET A 182 -8.47 -6.08 -7.37
C MET A 182 -7.83 -6.42 -8.71
N LEU A 183 -8.47 -6.04 -9.82
CA LEU A 183 -8.09 -6.62 -11.10
C LEU A 183 -6.76 -6.10 -11.64
N TYR A 184 -6.42 -4.86 -11.31
CA TYR A 184 -5.22 -4.20 -11.86
C TYR A 184 -4.10 -4.12 -10.84
N SER A 185 -4.42 -3.54 -9.69
CA SER A 185 -3.40 -3.24 -8.68
C SER A 185 -2.87 -4.50 -8.00
N SER A 186 -3.68 -5.57 -7.87
CA SER A 186 -3.22 -6.83 -7.24
C SER A 186 -2.25 -7.63 -8.12
N MET A 187 -2.25 -7.39 -9.42
CA MET A 187 -1.34 -8.02 -10.38
C MET A 187 -0.09 -7.17 -10.63
N CYS A 188 -0.07 -5.90 -10.24
CA CYS A 188 1.12 -5.07 -10.31
C CYS A 188 2.09 -5.40 -9.18
N LEU A 189 3.35 -5.60 -9.51
CA LEU A 189 4.41 -5.91 -8.54
C LEU A 189 4.60 -4.78 -7.52
N ALA A 190 4.45 -3.53 -7.99
CA ALA A 190 4.61 -2.33 -7.17
C ALA A 190 3.49 -2.15 -6.13
N PHE A 191 2.26 -2.59 -6.41
CA PHE A 191 1.07 -2.28 -5.62
C PHE A 191 0.59 -3.45 -4.77
N SER A 192 0.85 -4.68 -5.21
CA SER A 192 0.45 -5.89 -4.51
C SER A 192 0.87 -5.94 -3.03
N PRO A 193 2.05 -5.44 -2.61
CA PRO A 193 2.43 -5.47 -1.20
C PRO A 193 1.45 -4.75 -0.28
N ASP A 194 1.03 -3.53 -0.64
CA ASP A 194 0.09 -2.74 0.17
C ASP A 194 -1.30 -3.39 0.22
N ILE A 195 -1.71 -4.03 -0.89
CA ILE A 195 -2.98 -4.76 -0.96
C ILE A 195 -2.98 -5.97 -0.03
N LEU A 196 -1.92 -6.79 -0.09
CA LEU A 196 -1.78 -7.96 0.78
C LEU A 196 -1.73 -7.56 2.26
N LEU A 197 -0.97 -6.50 2.60
CA LEU A 197 -0.89 -5.97 3.96
C LEU A 197 -2.23 -5.42 4.46
N THR A 198 -3.02 -4.81 3.57
CA THR A 198 -4.38 -4.37 3.89
C THR A 198 -5.26 -5.54 4.33
N LEU A 199 -5.27 -6.62 3.55
CA LEU A 199 -6.07 -7.81 3.86
C LEU A 199 -5.59 -8.51 5.14
N ILE A 200 -4.28 -8.55 5.39
CA ILE A 200 -3.70 -9.00 6.66
C ILE A 200 -4.18 -8.12 7.82
N GLY A 201 -4.30 -6.80 7.61
CA GLY A 201 -4.84 -5.86 8.58
C GLY A 201 -6.25 -6.21 9.05
N PHE A 202 -7.14 -6.65 8.14
CA PHE A 202 -8.48 -7.15 8.51
C PHE A 202 -8.41 -8.39 9.40
N ILE A 203 -7.52 -9.32 9.09
CA ILE A 203 -7.33 -10.55 9.88
C ILE A 203 -6.81 -10.21 11.29
N LEU A 204 -5.88 -9.27 11.40
CA LEU A 204 -5.37 -8.79 12.69
C LEU A 204 -6.47 -8.14 13.54
N VAL A 205 -7.29 -7.29 12.95
CA VAL A 205 -8.43 -6.65 13.65
C VAL A 205 -9.43 -7.71 14.11
N TYR A 206 -9.76 -8.69 13.26
CA TYR A 206 -10.63 -9.79 13.64
C TYR A 206 -10.04 -10.62 14.79
N GLY A 207 -8.74 -10.91 14.74
CA GLY A 207 -8.04 -11.64 15.81
C GLY A 207 -8.08 -10.89 17.14
N ALA A 208 -7.91 -9.56 17.13
CA ALA A 208 -8.03 -8.71 18.31
C ALA A 208 -9.47 -8.70 18.87
N TYR A 209 -10.47 -8.67 17.99
CA TYR A 209 -11.88 -8.79 18.39
C TYR A 209 -12.16 -10.13 19.09
N VAL A 210 -11.72 -11.25 18.51
CA VAL A 210 -11.93 -12.59 19.08
C VAL A 210 -11.27 -12.71 20.45
N LYS A 211 -10.06 -12.16 20.62
CA LYS A 211 -9.31 -12.17 21.87
C LYS A 211 -9.76 -11.10 22.85
N LYS A 212 -10.61 -10.16 22.43
CA LYS A 212 -11.03 -8.97 23.20
C LYS A 212 -9.83 -8.15 23.72
N ASP A 213 -8.75 -8.12 22.97
CA ASP A 213 -7.51 -7.40 23.29
C ASP A 213 -7.01 -6.64 22.05
N ALA A 214 -7.03 -5.31 22.13
CA ALA A 214 -6.55 -4.42 21.07
C ALA A 214 -5.04 -4.11 21.17
N LYS A 215 -4.36 -4.45 22.26
CA LYS A 215 -2.93 -4.13 22.44
C LYS A 215 -2.04 -4.70 21.33
N PRO A 216 -2.26 -5.93 20.82
CA PRO A 216 -1.48 -6.46 19.70
C PRO A 216 -1.59 -5.62 18.43
N LEU A 217 -2.67 -4.83 18.25
CA LEU A 217 -2.85 -3.99 17.09
C LEU A 217 -1.81 -2.88 17.00
N LEU A 218 -1.31 -2.35 18.13
CA LEU A 218 -0.27 -1.32 18.11
C LEU A 218 1.01 -1.84 17.43
N VAL A 219 1.46 -3.03 17.83
CA VAL A 219 2.63 -3.68 17.22
C VAL A 219 2.31 -4.14 15.79
N GLY A 220 1.13 -4.75 15.58
CA GLY A 220 0.71 -5.23 14.26
C GLY A 220 0.68 -4.11 13.23
N PHE A 221 0.11 -2.95 13.55
CA PHE A 221 0.06 -1.82 12.62
C PHE A 221 1.39 -1.08 12.49
N PHE A 222 2.22 -1.05 13.54
CA PHE A 222 3.62 -0.62 13.38
C PHE A 222 4.34 -1.48 12.33
N LEU A 223 4.21 -2.81 12.41
CA LEU A 223 4.81 -3.72 11.43
C LEU A 223 4.19 -3.55 10.04
N ILE A 224 2.87 -3.41 9.91
CA ILE A 224 2.22 -3.13 8.62
C ILE A 224 2.77 -1.85 7.99
N GLY A 225 2.89 -0.76 8.74
CA GLY A 225 3.48 0.49 8.25
C GLY A 225 4.93 0.30 7.82
N SER A 226 5.72 -0.39 8.63
CA SER A 226 7.12 -0.71 8.33
C SER A 226 7.25 -1.59 7.07
N PHE A 227 6.46 -2.66 6.96
CA PHE A 227 6.45 -3.54 5.78
C PHE A 227 5.96 -2.83 4.51
N SER A 228 4.97 -1.94 4.61
CA SER A 228 4.52 -1.13 3.47
C SER A 228 5.67 -0.27 2.91
N ALA A 229 6.47 0.36 3.78
CA ALA A 229 7.66 1.10 3.36
C ALA A 229 8.79 0.21 2.85
N TYR A 230 8.90 -1.01 3.36
CA TYR A 230 9.96 -1.94 3.01
C TYR A 230 9.71 -2.68 1.70
N TRP A 231 8.45 -3.14 1.46
CA TRP A 231 8.15 -4.05 0.35
C TRP A 231 7.84 -3.33 -0.95
N GLY A 232 7.22 -2.13 -0.91
CA GLY A 232 6.74 -1.41 -2.07
C GLY A 232 7.48 -0.10 -2.36
N TYR A 233 6.88 0.67 -3.27
CA TYR A 233 7.32 2.01 -3.65
C TYR A 233 6.43 3.12 -3.09
N TRP A 234 5.74 2.86 -1.96
CA TRP A 234 4.87 3.80 -1.23
C TRP A 234 3.70 4.33 -2.08
N ALA A 235 3.14 3.48 -2.92
CA ALA A 235 2.04 3.87 -3.80
C ALA A 235 0.73 4.06 -3.01
N TYR A 236 0.35 3.06 -2.23
CA TYR A 236 -0.94 3.02 -1.52
C TYR A 236 -0.85 2.75 -0.02
N PRO A 237 0.17 3.17 0.70
CA PRO A 237 0.36 2.75 2.09
C PRO A 237 -0.85 3.09 2.98
N VAL A 238 -1.60 4.16 2.66
CA VAL A 238 -2.77 4.60 3.43
C VAL A 238 -3.93 3.61 3.44
N ILE A 239 -4.05 2.72 2.43
CA ILE A 239 -5.09 1.69 2.44
C ILE A 239 -4.83 0.65 3.53
N THR A 240 -3.55 0.40 3.85
CA THR A 240 -3.13 -0.62 4.82
C THR A 240 -3.55 -0.28 6.25
N ILE A 241 -3.81 0.98 6.54
CA ILE A 241 -4.32 1.46 7.82
C ILE A 241 -5.81 1.83 7.73
N GLY A 242 -6.22 2.55 6.69
CA GLY A 242 -7.55 3.13 6.59
C GLY A 242 -8.66 2.08 6.55
N LEU A 243 -8.57 1.10 5.65
CA LEU A 243 -9.58 0.08 5.49
C LEU A 243 -9.74 -0.81 6.75
N PRO A 244 -8.67 -1.38 7.35
CA PRO A 244 -8.80 -2.16 8.57
C PRO A 244 -9.31 -1.37 9.77
N LEU A 245 -8.97 -0.07 9.91
CA LEU A 245 -9.49 0.74 11.01
C LEU A 245 -10.98 1.05 10.86
N ILE A 246 -11.48 1.27 9.64
CA ILE A 246 -12.93 1.40 9.40
C ILE A 246 -13.64 0.12 9.83
N TYR A 247 -13.09 -1.05 9.50
CA TYR A 247 -13.60 -2.33 9.96
C TYR A 247 -13.59 -2.44 11.50
N MET A 248 -12.53 -1.98 12.16
CA MET A 248 -12.44 -1.92 13.62
C MET A 248 -13.55 -1.04 14.22
N VAL A 249 -13.83 0.13 13.63
CA VAL A 249 -14.93 1.02 14.05
C VAL A 249 -16.28 0.32 13.94
N THR A 250 -16.55 -0.39 12.84
CA THR A 250 -17.82 -1.10 12.64
C THR A 250 -18.02 -2.23 13.66
N ILE A 251 -16.96 -2.92 14.06
CA ILE A 251 -17.01 -3.94 15.11
C ILE A 251 -17.28 -3.30 16.46
N ASP A 252 -16.55 -2.23 16.81
CA ASP A 252 -16.69 -1.53 18.08
C ASP A 252 -18.12 -1.02 18.29
N ASN A 253 -18.68 -0.34 17.31
CA ASN A 253 -20.05 0.17 17.34
C ASN A 253 -21.08 -0.95 17.48
N ARG A 254 -20.82 -2.12 16.88
CA ARG A 254 -21.74 -3.25 16.93
C ARG A 254 -21.72 -3.98 18.27
N TYR A 255 -20.55 -4.14 18.87
CA TYR A 255 -20.34 -4.97 20.07
C TYR A 255 -20.04 -4.17 21.33
N ALA A 256 -20.03 -2.83 21.21
CA ALA A 256 -19.75 -1.89 22.29
C ALA A 256 -18.44 -2.24 23.05
N LEU A 257 -17.37 -2.48 22.29
CA LEU A 257 -16.06 -2.86 22.86
C LEU A 257 -15.42 -1.73 23.66
N GLY A 258 -15.92 -0.49 23.49
CA GLY A 258 -15.49 0.67 24.24
C GLY A 258 -14.19 1.30 23.75
N TYR A 259 -13.80 1.04 22.51
CA TYR A 259 -12.66 1.73 21.90
C TYR A 259 -12.94 3.23 21.78
N ARG A 260 -11.93 4.02 22.08
CA ARG A 260 -12.01 5.48 22.05
C ARG A 260 -11.30 6.01 20.82
N LEU A 261 -11.62 7.23 20.42
CA LEU A 261 -10.91 7.94 19.35
C LEU A 261 -9.38 7.89 19.53
N ARG A 262 -8.91 7.99 20.80
CA ARG A 262 -7.50 7.85 21.15
C ARG A 262 -6.89 6.53 20.72
N ASP A 263 -7.64 5.42 20.76
CA ASP A 263 -7.12 4.09 20.42
C ASP A 263 -6.89 3.99 18.90
N TYR A 264 -7.82 4.50 18.10
CA TYR A 264 -7.66 4.61 16.63
C TYR A 264 -6.48 5.51 16.26
N LEU A 265 -6.35 6.67 16.92
CA LEU A 265 -5.22 7.57 16.72
C LEU A 265 -3.89 6.92 17.13
N SER A 266 -3.85 6.20 18.26
CA SER A 266 -2.63 5.51 18.71
C SER A 266 -2.17 4.45 17.71
N ILE A 267 -3.10 3.66 17.15
CA ILE A 267 -2.80 2.66 16.13
C ILE A 267 -2.28 3.35 14.85
N SER A 268 -2.91 4.47 14.45
CA SER A 268 -2.48 5.25 13.28
C SER A 268 -1.09 5.85 13.45
N VAL A 269 -0.77 6.35 14.65
CA VAL A 269 0.57 6.85 14.99
C VAL A 269 1.59 5.72 14.95
N CYS A 270 1.29 4.54 15.51
CA CYS A 270 2.19 3.39 15.45
C CYS A 270 2.47 2.99 13.99
N TRP A 271 1.45 2.94 13.14
CA TRP A 271 1.61 2.69 11.71
C TRP A 271 2.49 3.75 11.04
N ALA A 272 2.23 5.03 11.27
CA ALA A 272 3.00 6.14 10.69
C ALA A 272 4.47 6.11 11.14
N VAL A 273 4.74 5.78 12.41
CA VAL A 273 6.09 5.61 12.94
C VAL A 273 6.79 4.43 12.27
N GLY A 274 6.10 3.30 12.07
CA GLY A 274 6.64 2.15 11.34
C GLY A 274 7.03 2.52 9.91
N LEU A 275 6.13 3.19 9.18
CA LEU A 275 6.37 3.68 7.81
C LEU A 275 7.57 4.64 7.77
N ALA A 276 7.52 5.71 8.56
CA ALA A 276 8.52 6.78 8.53
C ALA A 276 9.91 6.30 8.98
N SER A 277 10.00 5.49 10.05
CA SER A 277 11.28 4.95 10.51
C SER A 277 11.94 4.07 9.46
N THR A 278 11.17 3.27 8.74
CA THR A 278 11.68 2.39 7.68
C THR A 278 12.20 3.19 6.49
N ILE A 279 11.50 4.26 6.08
CA ILE A 279 11.95 5.18 5.04
C ILE A 279 13.27 5.86 5.47
N LEU A 280 13.30 6.43 6.68
CA LEU A 280 14.47 7.16 7.18
C LEU A 280 15.70 6.27 7.29
N VAL A 281 15.56 5.06 7.82
CA VAL A 281 16.69 4.11 7.91
C VAL A 281 17.25 3.78 6.53
N LYS A 282 16.38 3.62 5.51
CA LYS A 282 16.85 3.38 4.14
C LYS A 282 17.68 4.55 3.59
N ILE A 283 17.20 5.78 3.74
CA ILE A 283 17.91 6.98 3.29
C ILE A 283 19.28 7.09 3.98
N VAL A 284 19.31 6.91 5.30
CA VAL A 284 20.56 6.95 6.08
C VAL A 284 21.54 5.86 5.62
N LEU A 285 21.07 4.64 5.42
CA LEU A 285 21.93 3.54 4.96
C LEU A 285 22.47 3.78 3.54
N ALA A 286 21.66 4.32 2.63
CA ALA A 286 22.11 4.68 1.29
C ALA A 286 23.20 5.76 1.34
N GLY A 287 23.06 6.79 2.17
CA GLY A 287 24.08 7.80 2.39
C GLY A 287 25.37 7.22 2.96
N LEU A 288 25.27 6.38 4.00
CA LEU A 288 26.46 5.81 4.68
C LEU A 288 27.21 4.77 3.82
N VAL A 289 26.50 3.96 3.04
CA VAL A 289 27.10 2.84 2.29
C VAL A 289 27.52 3.25 0.88
N MET A 290 26.70 4.10 0.24
CA MET A 290 26.87 4.47 -1.18
C MET A 290 27.37 5.89 -1.37
N GLY A 291 27.37 6.74 -0.32
CA GLY A 291 27.60 8.16 -0.46
C GLY A 291 26.52 8.89 -1.25
N ILE A 292 25.29 8.32 -1.34
CA ILE A 292 24.17 8.89 -2.06
C ILE A 292 23.34 9.73 -1.10
N ASP A 293 23.37 11.04 -1.23
CA ASP A 293 22.71 12.00 -0.33
C ASP A 293 21.36 12.49 -0.87
N ASP A 294 21.02 12.16 -2.11
CA ASP A 294 19.82 12.67 -2.78
C ASP A 294 18.49 12.08 -2.28
N GLY A 295 18.56 11.04 -1.45
CA GLY A 295 17.38 10.35 -0.95
C GLY A 295 16.41 11.26 -0.17
N ALA A 296 16.94 12.21 0.59
CA ALA A 296 16.13 13.18 1.32
C ALA A 296 15.48 14.19 0.35
N ASP A 297 16.22 14.71 -0.63
CA ASP A 297 15.72 15.65 -1.62
C ASP A 297 14.64 15.03 -2.50
N LYS A 298 14.84 13.78 -2.94
CA LYS A 298 13.85 13.03 -3.70
C LYS A 298 12.59 12.72 -2.88
N LEU A 299 12.71 12.48 -1.57
CA LEU A 299 11.57 12.35 -0.67
C LEU A 299 10.82 13.68 -0.55
N LEU A 300 11.53 14.79 -0.34
CA LEU A 300 10.94 16.11 -0.25
C LEU A 300 10.26 16.54 -1.56
N LEU A 301 10.85 16.20 -2.70
CA LEU A 301 10.24 16.41 -4.02
C LEU A 301 8.91 15.65 -4.14
N ARG A 302 8.86 14.37 -3.73
CA ARG A 302 7.63 13.58 -3.69
C ARG A 302 6.58 14.20 -2.77
N MET A 303 7.01 14.81 -1.68
CA MET A 303 6.14 15.57 -0.77
C MET A 303 5.72 16.94 -1.34
N GLY A 304 6.16 17.29 -2.53
CA GLY A 304 5.82 18.57 -3.17
C GLY A 304 6.53 19.77 -2.54
N ASN A 305 7.76 19.62 -2.07
CA ASN A 305 8.51 20.68 -1.44
C ASN A 305 8.75 21.89 -2.38
N GLU A 306 8.79 21.66 -3.69
CA GLU A 306 8.91 22.70 -4.71
C GLU A 306 7.62 23.51 -4.90
N TYR A 307 6.50 23.03 -4.36
CA TYR A 307 5.20 23.66 -4.48
C TYR A 307 4.93 24.60 -3.31
N SER A 308 4.45 25.81 -3.59
CA SER A 308 3.86 26.64 -2.55
C SER A 308 2.66 25.93 -1.90
N TYR A 309 2.36 26.23 -0.64
CA TYR A 309 1.20 25.66 0.05
C TYR A 309 -0.11 25.85 -0.74
N GLY A 310 -0.29 27.04 -1.34
CA GLY A 310 -1.46 27.32 -2.18
C GLY A 310 -1.53 26.41 -3.42
N TYR A 311 -0.41 26.14 -4.07
CA TYR A 311 -0.36 25.27 -5.23
C TYR A 311 -0.65 23.80 -4.87
N ARG A 312 -0.19 23.31 -3.70
CA ARG A 312 -0.56 21.98 -3.22
C ARG A 312 -2.08 21.81 -3.08
N PHE A 313 -2.79 22.85 -2.63
CA PHE A 313 -4.26 22.82 -2.59
C PHE A 313 -4.88 22.80 -4.00
N VAL A 314 -4.28 23.47 -4.97
CA VAL A 314 -4.73 23.42 -6.38
C VAL A 314 -4.57 22.02 -6.94
N VAL A 315 -3.40 21.39 -6.71
CA VAL A 315 -3.13 20.01 -7.13
C VAL A 315 -4.12 19.04 -6.47
N LEU A 316 -4.32 19.14 -5.16
CA LEU A 316 -5.29 18.32 -4.43
C LEU A 316 -6.72 18.51 -4.96
N ARG A 317 -7.13 19.76 -5.22
CA ARG A 317 -8.45 20.05 -5.80
C ARG A 317 -8.62 19.42 -7.18
N SER A 318 -7.61 19.53 -8.05
CA SER A 318 -7.62 18.90 -9.37
C SER A 318 -7.74 17.38 -9.24
N PHE A 319 -6.94 16.78 -8.37
CA PHE A 319 -6.99 15.35 -8.10
C PHE A 319 -8.38 14.87 -7.67
N ILE A 320 -9.02 15.56 -6.71
CA ILE A 320 -10.38 15.24 -6.25
C ILE A 320 -11.40 15.48 -7.37
N ALA A 321 -11.26 16.57 -8.12
CA ALA A 321 -12.18 16.87 -9.23
C ALA A 321 -12.10 15.82 -10.34
N ASP A 322 -10.90 15.33 -10.65
CA ASP A 322 -10.68 14.29 -11.64
C ASP A 322 -11.21 12.93 -11.15
N GLU A 323 -11.03 12.61 -9.86
CA GLU A 323 -11.63 11.41 -9.28
C GLU A 323 -13.16 11.45 -9.41
N ILE A 324 -13.78 12.59 -9.10
CA ILE A 324 -15.23 12.78 -9.23
C ILE A 324 -15.70 12.65 -10.68
N LYS A 325 -14.96 13.21 -11.66
CA LYS A 325 -15.34 13.19 -13.08
C LYS A 325 -15.16 11.83 -13.72
N THR A 326 -14.11 11.11 -13.36
CA THR A 326 -13.73 9.85 -14.01
C THR A 326 -14.29 8.62 -13.32
N SER A 327 -14.77 8.75 -12.09
CA SER A 327 -15.21 7.64 -11.28
C SER A 327 -16.69 7.30 -11.56
N TYR A 328 -16.95 6.13 -12.14
CA TYR A 328 -18.31 5.55 -12.19
C TYR A 328 -18.83 5.18 -10.79
N ILE A 329 -18.01 5.32 -9.76
CA ILE A 329 -18.39 5.18 -8.35
C ILE A 329 -19.13 6.43 -7.85
N LEU A 330 -19.02 7.58 -8.52
CA LEU A 330 -19.63 8.83 -8.07
C LEU A 330 -21.15 8.69 -7.77
N PRO A 331 -21.99 8.11 -8.64
CA PRO A 331 -23.41 7.92 -8.32
C PRO A 331 -23.63 7.10 -7.05
N VAL A 332 -22.80 6.10 -6.85
CA VAL A 332 -22.85 5.19 -5.69
C VAL A 332 -22.41 5.92 -4.42
N VAL A 333 -21.34 6.72 -4.48
CA VAL A 333 -20.87 7.56 -3.36
C VAL A 333 -21.91 8.62 -2.99
N VAL A 334 -22.50 9.29 -3.98
CA VAL A 334 -23.58 10.27 -3.75
C VAL A 334 -24.78 9.59 -3.07
N ALA A 335 -25.19 8.42 -3.54
CA ALA A 335 -26.24 7.65 -2.88
C ALA A 335 -25.87 7.29 -1.43
N GLY A 336 -24.63 6.87 -1.17
CA GLY A 336 -24.12 6.61 0.19
C GLY A 336 -24.17 7.84 1.08
N LEU A 337 -23.75 9.01 0.60
CA LEU A 337 -23.79 10.27 1.33
C LEU A 337 -25.22 10.71 1.63
N VAL A 338 -26.13 10.57 0.66
CA VAL A 338 -27.57 10.85 0.85
C VAL A 338 -28.16 9.94 1.92
N LEU A 339 -27.85 8.65 1.90
CA LEU A 339 -28.27 7.70 2.93
C LEU A 339 -27.72 8.06 4.31
N CYS A 340 -26.46 8.46 4.40
CA CYS A 340 -25.86 8.95 5.64
C CYS A 340 -26.57 10.20 6.18
N LEU A 341 -26.86 11.17 5.30
CA LEU A 341 -27.57 12.40 5.67
C LEU A 341 -28.99 12.09 6.18
N ILE A 342 -29.73 11.26 5.45
CA ILE A 342 -31.08 10.80 5.87
C ILE A 342 -31.00 10.12 7.24
N ALA A 343 -30.02 9.25 7.46
CA ALA A 343 -29.86 8.54 8.71
C ALA A 343 -29.58 9.49 9.90
N ILE A 344 -28.72 10.48 9.71
CA ILE A 344 -28.40 11.52 10.71
C ILE A 344 -29.62 12.38 11.01
N LEU A 345 -30.37 12.80 9.99
CA LEU A 345 -31.61 13.59 10.16
C LEU A 345 -32.70 12.82 10.90
N LEU A 346 -32.77 11.52 10.68
CA LEU A 346 -33.75 10.65 11.35
C LEU A 346 -33.37 10.34 12.81
N ASN A 347 -32.08 10.42 13.17
CA ASN A 347 -31.64 10.12 14.53
C ASN A 347 -30.31 10.84 14.87
N LYS A 348 -30.41 11.91 15.65
CA LYS A 348 -29.27 12.74 16.06
C LYS A 348 -28.17 11.97 16.82
N LYS A 349 -28.46 10.79 17.38
CA LYS A 349 -27.48 9.91 18.03
C LYS A 349 -26.32 9.57 17.10
N TYR A 350 -26.55 9.49 15.79
CA TYR A 350 -25.51 9.18 14.83
C TYR A 350 -24.47 10.28 14.62
N ILE A 351 -24.75 11.51 15.06
CA ILE A 351 -23.78 12.62 14.97
C ILE A 351 -22.49 12.30 15.71
N VAL A 352 -22.56 11.62 16.86
CA VAL A 352 -21.36 11.25 17.65
C VAL A 352 -20.64 10.06 16.99
N ASN A 353 -21.38 9.10 16.44
CA ASN A 353 -20.83 7.90 15.84
C ASN A 353 -20.19 8.15 14.46
N VAL A 354 -20.45 9.29 13.81
CA VAL A 354 -19.89 9.62 12.50
C VAL A 354 -18.41 10.05 12.59
N VAL A 355 -17.98 10.57 13.74
CA VAL A 355 -16.65 11.19 13.89
C VAL A 355 -15.49 10.25 13.49
N PRO A 356 -15.39 9.00 13.96
CA PRO A 356 -14.33 8.09 13.53
C PRO A 356 -14.35 7.82 12.02
N TYR A 357 -15.54 7.68 11.41
CA TYR A 357 -15.66 7.47 9.96
C TYR A 357 -15.19 8.66 9.15
N VAL A 358 -15.54 9.88 9.56
CA VAL A 358 -15.08 11.12 8.91
C VAL A 358 -13.57 11.24 9.04
N MET A 359 -13.01 11.00 10.23
CA MET A 359 -11.57 11.03 10.44
C MET A 359 -10.84 10.06 9.49
N LEU A 360 -11.31 8.81 9.40
CA LEU A 360 -10.69 7.81 8.55
C LEU A 360 -10.92 8.07 7.05
N ALA A 361 -12.06 8.62 6.66
CA ALA A 361 -12.34 9.05 5.29
C ALA A 361 -11.41 10.17 4.80
N LEU A 362 -10.83 10.95 5.71
CA LEU A 362 -9.88 12.01 5.39
C LEU A 362 -8.43 11.50 5.18
N TYR A 363 -8.11 10.26 5.55
CA TYR A 363 -6.75 9.71 5.41
C TYR A 363 -6.23 9.76 3.97
N PRO A 364 -6.99 9.37 2.93
CA PRO A 364 -6.57 9.53 1.54
C PRO A 364 -6.28 10.98 1.16
N ILE A 365 -7.09 11.92 1.64
CA ILE A 365 -6.94 13.34 1.35
C ILE A 365 -5.67 13.89 2.00
N VAL A 366 -5.40 13.52 3.26
CA VAL A 366 -4.16 13.88 3.96
C VAL A 366 -2.96 13.27 3.24
N TRP A 367 -3.04 12.00 2.83
CA TRP A 367 -1.98 11.35 2.07
C TRP A 367 -1.71 12.05 0.74
N ALA A 368 -2.76 12.33 -0.04
CA ALA A 368 -2.66 13.07 -1.29
C ALA A 368 -2.00 14.44 -1.09
N TYR A 369 -2.35 15.18 -0.04
CA TYR A 369 -1.73 16.44 0.28
C TYR A 369 -0.24 16.29 0.63
N LEU A 370 0.11 15.29 1.44
CA LEU A 370 1.49 15.01 1.82
C LEU A 370 2.37 14.54 0.66
N THR A 371 1.78 13.89 -0.34
CA THR A 371 2.48 13.38 -1.53
C THR A 371 2.13 14.16 -2.80
N SER A 372 1.80 15.44 -2.67
CA SER A 372 1.31 16.29 -3.77
C SER A 372 2.28 16.42 -4.95
N GLY A 373 3.59 16.23 -4.73
CA GLY A 373 4.59 16.17 -5.80
C GLY A 373 4.55 14.89 -6.65
N HIS A 374 3.70 13.94 -6.30
CA HIS A 374 3.56 12.65 -7.00
C HIS A 374 2.12 12.37 -7.45
N LEU A 375 1.19 13.30 -7.25
CA LEU A 375 -0.20 13.20 -7.68
C LEU A 375 -0.34 13.52 -9.17
N GLY A 376 0.05 12.65 -10.02
CA GLY A 376 -0.10 12.81 -11.48
C GLY A 376 -0.28 11.48 -12.17
N HIS A 377 -0.04 10.41 -11.44
CA HIS A 377 -0.13 9.07 -11.97
C HIS A 377 -1.58 8.56 -11.93
N TYR A 378 -1.95 7.87 -12.96
CA TYR A 378 -3.30 7.31 -13.15
C TYR A 378 -3.78 6.43 -11.98
N PHE A 379 -2.84 5.77 -11.32
CA PHE A 379 -3.09 4.81 -10.22
C PHE A 379 -3.32 5.47 -8.86
N ASP A 380 -2.98 6.73 -8.68
CA ASP A 380 -3.05 7.42 -7.37
C ASP A 380 -4.46 7.46 -6.78
N LYS A 381 -5.49 7.33 -7.62
CA LYS A 381 -6.90 7.37 -7.19
C LYS A 381 -7.37 6.10 -6.46
N THR A 382 -6.60 5.02 -6.49
CA THR A 382 -6.97 3.74 -5.86
C THR A 382 -7.16 3.88 -4.36
N PHE A 383 -6.33 4.67 -3.69
CA PHE A 383 -6.42 4.84 -2.23
C PHE A 383 -7.69 5.57 -1.76
N MET A 384 -8.45 6.22 -2.64
CA MET A 384 -9.76 6.82 -2.33
C MET A 384 -10.79 5.79 -1.90
N VAL A 385 -10.58 4.50 -2.15
CA VAL A 385 -11.42 3.41 -1.64
C VAL A 385 -11.63 3.47 -0.13
N VAL A 386 -10.69 4.01 0.63
CA VAL A 386 -10.81 4.22 2.08
C VAL A 386 -11.97 5.16 2.40
N SER A 387 -12.07 6.31 1.69
CA SER A 387 -13.18 7.25 1.86
C SER A 387 -14.52 6.61 1.51
N TYR A 388 -14.57 5.85 0.43
CA TYR A 388 -15.79 5.16 0.00
C TYR A 388 -16.22 4.10 1.01
N TYR A 389 -15.29 3.28 1.46
CA TYR A 389 -15.59 2.26 2.46
C TYR A 389 -16.08 2.84 3.79
N ALA A 390 -15.54 4.00 4.22
CA ALA A 390 -16.01 4.71 5.40
C ALA A 390 -17.47 5.14 5.25
N ILE A 391 -17.84 5.75 4.11
CA ILE A 391 -19.21 6.23 3.82
C ILE A 391 -20.20 5.06 3.84
N PHE A 392 -19.89 3.97 3.12
CA PHE A 392 -20.78 2.81 3.04
C PHE A 392 -20.89 2.07 4.37
N SER A 393 -19.79 1.93 5.10
CA SER A 393 -19.81 1.27 6.41
C SER A 393 -20.68 2.03 7.40
N PHE A 394 -20.60 3.36 7.43
CA PHE A 394 -21.46 4.20 8.25
C PHE A 394 -22.93 4.09 7.82
N ALA A 395 -23.24 4.15 6.52
CA ALA A 395 -24.61 4.02 6.02
C ALA A 395 -25.25 2.68 6.41
N ILE A 396 -24.50 1.58 6.26
CA ILE A 396 -24.97 0.23 6.64
C ILE A 396 -25.25 0.16 8.15
N GLU A 397 -24.40 0.75 8.96
CA GLU A 397 -24.59 0.77 10.42
C GLU A 397 -25.87 1.49 10.80
N CYS A 398 -26.10 2.67 10.23
CA CYS A 398 -27.31 3.46 10.47
C CYS A 398 -28.60 2.71 10.08
N ILE A 399 -28.60 2.04 8.93
CA ILE A 399 -29.75 1.25 8.45
C ILE A 399 -30.01 0.06 9.39
N ARG A 400 -28.97 -0.62 9.78
CA ARG A 400 -29.06 -1.80 10.67
C ARG A 400 -29.63 -1.46 12.04
N ASP A 401 -29.21 -0.37 12.64
CA ASP A 401 -29.69 0.08 13.94
C ASP A 401 -31.18 0.45 13.90
N LYS A 402 -31.63 1.06 12.80
CA LYS A 402 -33.06 1.39 12.62
C LYS A 402 -33.94 0.15 12.53
N ILE A 403 -33.44 -0.91 11.86
CA ILE A 403 -34.16 -2.19 11.76
C ILE A 403 -34.26 -2.86 13.15
N ARG A 404 -33.18 -2.83 13.93
CA ARG A 404 -33.17 -3.39 15.29
C ARG A 404 -34.15 -2.70 16.22
N THR A 405 -34.19 -1.37 16.21
CA THR A 405 -35.12 -0.60 17.06
C THR A 405 -36.58 -0.85 16.69
N LYS A 406 -36.92 -1.05 15.40
CA LYS A 406 -38.29 -1.40 14.97
C LYS A 406 -38.74 -2.79 15.42
N ASN A 407 -37.83 -3.74 15.61
CA ASN A 407 -38.18 -5.12 16.01
C ASN A 407 -38.33 -5.26 17.54
N ILE A 408 -38.03 -4.22 18.32
CA ILE A 408 -38.12 -4.20 19.79
C ILE A 408 -39.39 -3.40 20.25
N THR A 409 -39.93 -2.57 19.37
CA THR A 409 -41.22 -1.87 19.58
C THR A 409 -42.35 -2.63 18.92
#